data_b4614aefc48c39e6bcd29589e3b6091c
#
_entry.id   b4614aefc48c39e6bcd29589e3b6091c
#
_cell.length_a   1.000
_cell.length_b   1.000
_cell.length_c   1.000
_cell.angle_alpha   90.00
_cell.angle_beta   90.00
_cell.angle_gamma   90.00
#
_symmetry.space_group_name_H-M   'P 1'
#
loop_
_entity.id
_entity.type
_entity.pdbx_description
1 polymer ?
#
loop_
_entity_poly.entity_id
_entity_poly.type
_entity_poly.pdbx_seq_one_letter_code
_entity_poly.pdbx_strand_id
1 'polypeptide(L)'
;MTIATIAFLMAVVTNGCVQNWSGQMNYLTTALILVGLTLSTPALAQGIDYSKVEVITRQVGPNVYALTGSPDVDPGHMEAAGGRIGLLVGPDGVLMVDAQYAPLGDKVLAAIRKLSAAPIRFLIDTHEHPDHTGGNPYFAKLGALILAREETYADLVQVPPPAVQAAIGSAASFDDPARLPVATYGLGSSLKIRMDGEVVDLIAVPASHTDGDTIVRFEKANVMMIGDFYRNYGYPFVDPSHGGTIEGVLAALDLVTQLADAQTQLLPGHGSAVTVADIAPYRAMIVAVEHEVKQMIADGKSLKQVLSARLTAPYDATVPGALTPLPAGLGTSADRFVGEIYAELAGTK
;
A
#
# COMPACT_ATOMS: atom_id res chain seq x y z
N MET A 1 14.61 35.08 -1.45
CA MET A 1 15.38 34.97 -2.71
C MET A 1 14.41 34.57 -3.80
N THR A 2 14.30 35.38 -4.83
CA THR A 2 13.26 35.38 -5.86
C THR A 2 13.52 34.25 -6.87
N ILE A 3 12.54 33.39 -7.10
CA ILE A 3 12.58 32.35 -8.14
C ILE A 3 12.13 32.98 -9.46
N ALA A 4 13.01 32.99 -10.43
CA ALA A 4 12.79 33.53 -11.76
C ALA A 4 11.88 32.56 -12.58
N THR A 5 10.80 33.13 -13.08
CA THR A 5 9.86 32.48 -14.02
C THR A 5 10.49 32.46 -15.41
N ILE A 6 10.74 31.29 -15.96
CA ILE A 6 11.11 31.12 -17.37
C ILE A 6 9.83 30.82 -18.16
N ALA A 7 9.37 31.80 -18.92
CA ALA A 7 8.29 31.63 -19.88
C ALA A 7 8.89 31.23 -21.24
N PHE A 8 8.51 30.08 -21.76
CA PHE A 8 8.81 29.69 -23.14
C PHE A 8 7.63 30.09 -24.03
N LEU A 9 7.88 31.06 -24.91
CA LEU A 9 6.94 31.53 -25.92
C LEU A 9 7.22 30.75 -27.21
N MET A 10 6.38 29.83 -27.65
CA MET A 10 6.36 29.33 -28.99
C MET A 10 5.25 30.03 -29.78
N ALA A 11 5.61 30.89 -30.70
CA ALA A 11 4.71 31.45 -31.67
C ALA A 11 4.80 30.60 -32.97
N VAL A 12 3.71 29.92 -33.33
CA VAL A 12 3.57 29.32 -34.67
C VAL A 12 2.69 30.25 -35.49
N VAL A 13 3.29 30.91 -36.45
CA VAL A 13 2.57 31.69 -37.48
C VAL A 13 2.38 30.80 -38.67
N THR A 14 1.15 30.41 -38.96
CA THR A 14 0.79 29.80 -40.26
C THR A 14 0.01 30.80 -41.06
N ASN A 15 0.64 31.34 -42.11
CA ASN A 15 -0.04 32.12 -43.12
C ASN A 15 -0.63 31.17 -44.18
N GLY A 16 -1.92 30.96 -44.16
CA GLY A 16 -2.64 30.28 -45.22
C GLY A 16 -3.33 31.31 -46.14
N CYS A 17 -2.90 31.40 -47.39
CA CYS A 17 -3.56 32.18 -48.41
C CYS A 17 -4.47 31.26 -49.25
N VAL A 18 -5.77 31.51 -49.27
CA VAL A 18 -6.70 30.80 -50.16
C VAL A 18 -7.21 31.82 -51.22
N GLN A 19 -6.87 31.59 -52.46
CA GLN A 19 -7.35 32.38 -53.62
C GLN A 19 -8.66 31.78 -54.15
N ASN A 20 -9.69 32.58 -54.27
CA ASN A 20 -10.91 32.19 -54.95
C ASN A 20 -11.01 32.85 -56.32
N TRP A 21 -11.87 32.30 -57.18
CA TRP A 21 -11.98 32.58 -58.63
C TRP A 21 -12.42 34.00 -59.03
N SER A 22 -12.60 34.93 -58.11
CA SER A 22 -13.08 36.29 -58.43
C SER A 22 -12.07 37.41 -58.13
N GLY A 23 -10.84 37.11 -57.79
CA GLY A 23 -9.77 38.11 -57.73
C GLY A 23 -9.87 39.17 -56.63
N GLN A 24 -10.76 39.03 -55.62
CA GLN A 24 -10.83 39.90 -54.48
C GLN A 24 -10.23 39.26 -53.23
N MET A 25 -9.30 39.96 -52.59
CA MET A 25 -8.69 39.57 -51.33
C MET A 25 -9.60 40.04 -50.16
N ASN A 26 -10.23 39.08 -49.48
CA ASN A 26 -10.91 39.34 -48.20
C ASN A 26 -10.01 38.94 -47.03
N TYR A 27 -9.72 39.88 -46.17
CA TYR A 27 -9.01 39.62 -44.92
C TYR A 27 -10.03 39.19 -43.86
N LEU A 28 -10.00 37.94 -43.48
CA LEU A 28 -10.73 37.44 -42.32
C LEU A 28 -9.89 37.70 -41.06
N THR A 29 -10.31 38.67 -40.28
CA THR A 29 -9.73 38.94 -38.96
C THR A 29 -10.30 37.91 -37.96
N THR A 30 -9.55 36.89 -37.69
CA THR A 30 -9.93 35.94 -36.63
C THR A 30 -9.51 36.52 -35.27
N ALA A 31 -10.47 36.95 -34.46
CA ALA A 31 -10.20 37.34 -33.11
C ALA A 31 -9.86 36.08 -32.25
N LEU A 32 -8.61 35.96 -31.85
CA LEU A 32 -8.23 34.98 -30.86
C LEU A 32 -8.73 35.44 -29.46
N ILE A 33 -9.71 34.75 -28.96
CA ILE A 33 -10.07 34.86 -27.52
C ILE A 33 -9.00 34.08 -26.76
N LEU A 34 -8.06 34.78 -26.13
CA LEU A 34 -7.18 34.18 -25.13
C LEU A 34 -8.03 33.85 -23.88
N VAL A 35 -8.47 32.59 -23.80
CA VAL A 35 -8.91 32.04 -22.52
C VAL A 35 -7.65 31.81 -21.68
N GLY A 36 -7.41 32.68 -20.74
CA GLY A 36 -6.36 32.50 -19.74
C GLY A 36 -6.70 31.25 -18.89
N LEU A 37 -6.18 30.09 -19.29
CA LEU A 37 -6.07 28.98 -18.35
C LEU A 37 -5.07 29.39 -17.27
N THR A 38 -5.57 29.86 -16.14
CA THR A 38 -4.81 29.81 -14.90
C THR A 38 -4.60 28.34 -14.62
N LEU A 39 -3.45 27.82 -15.00
CA LEU A 39 -2.94 26.58 -14.46
C LEU A 39 -2.76 26.80 -12.95
N SER A 40 -3.81 26.50 -12.18
CA SER A 40 -3.63 26.19 -10.78
C SER A 40 -2.67 25.01 -10.77
N THR A 41 -1.42 25.25 -10.41
CA THR A 41 -0.49 24.21 -10.06
C THR A 41 -1.23 23.32 -9.05
N PRO A 42 -1.43 22.02 -9.32
CA PRO A 42 -1.91 21.15 -8.27
C PRO A 42 -0.98 21.38 -7.08
N ALA A 43 -1.54 21.66 -5.91
CA ALA A 43 -0.76 21.60 -4.67
C ALA A 43 -0.10 20.22 -4.71
N LEU A 44 1.22 20.21 -4.90
CA LEU A 44 2.03 19.01 -4.76
C LEU A 44 1.64 18.49 -3.39
N ALA A 45 1.11 17.27 -3.33
CA ALA A 45 0.85 16.61 -2.07
C ALA A 45 2.13 16.79 -1.26
N GLN A 46 2.06 17.54 -0.16
CA GLN A 46 3.22 17.67 0.72
C GLN A 46 3.49 16.25 1.20
N GLY A 47 4.64 15.70 0.81
CA GLY A 47 5.06 14.39 1.24
C GLY A 47 5.05 14.31 2.77
N ILE A 48 4.97 13.11 3.30
CA ILE A 48 4.98 12.85 4.75
C ILE A 48 6.20 13.56 5.37
N ASP A 49 5.96 14.38 6.39
CA ASP A 49 7.05 14.95 7.20
C ASP A 49 7.53 13.91 8.23
N TYR A 50 8.41 13.03 7.77
CA TYR A 50 8.95 11.96 8.62
C TYR A 50 9.66 12.46 9.88
N SER A 51 10.06 13.74 9.94
CA SER A 51 10.67 14.31 11.14
C SER A 51 9.71 14.33 12.33
N LYS A 52 8.41 14.47 12.05
CA LYS A 52 7.33 14.54 13.04
C LYS A 52 6.77 13.18 13.44
N VAL A 53 7.03 12.14 12.65
CA VAL A 53 6.54 10.79 12.96
C VAL A 53 7.22 10.28 14.23
N GLU A 54 6.42 9.85 15.20
CA GLU A 54 6.87 9.11 16.38
C GLU A 54 6.57 7.63 16.21
N VAL A 55 7.48 6.76 16.65
CA VAL A 55 7.28 5.31 16.65
C VAL A 55 6.74 4.89 18.00
N ILE A 56 5.50 4.40 18.00
CA ILE A 56 4.79 3.90 19.18
C ILE A 56 5.01 2.41 19.27
N THR A 57 5.45 1.94 20.43
CA THR A 57 5.65 0.52 20.72
C THR A 57 4.54 0.00 21.65
N ARG A 58 3.91 -1.12 21.28
CA ARG A 58 2.89 -1.81 22.08
C ARG A 58 3.24 -3.29 22.19
N GLN A 59 3.23 -3.84 23.40
CA GLN A 59 3.30 -5.29 23.58
C GLN A 59 1.96 -5.92 23.21
N VAL A 60 1.99 -6.95 22.38
CA VAL A 60 0.81 -7.65 21.83
C VAL A 60 0.77 -9.12 22.20
N GLY A 61 1.85 -9.63 22.76
CA GLY A 61 1.95 -11.01 23.27
C GLY A 61 3.22 -11.20 24.08
N PRO A 62 3.44 -12.38 24.65
CA PRO A 62 4.71 -12.70 25.31
C PRO A 62 5.88 -12.49 24.37
N ASN A 63 6.78 -11.55 24.70
CA ASN A 63 7.94 -11.18 23.88
C ASN A 63 7.62 -10.68 22.46
N VAL A 64 6.35 -10.48 22.13
CA VAL A 64 5.90 -9.97 20.84
C VAL A 64 5.39 -8.55 20.97
N TYR A 65 5.89 -7.65 20.13
CA TYR A 65 5.57 -6.23 20.12
C TYR A 65 5.15 -5.78 18.74
N ALA A 66 4.30 -4.75 18.68
CA ALA A 66 3.95 -4.04 17.46
C ALA A 66 4.48 -2.60 17.53
N LEU A 67 5.06 -2.10 16.42
CA LEU A 67 5.44 -0.71 16.26
C LEU A 67 4.53 -0.08 15.20
N THR A 68 4.02 1.12 15.51
CA THR A 68 3.21 1.93 14.59
C THR A 68 3.67 3.38 14.65
N GLY A 69 3.27 4.18 13.66
CA GLY A 69 3.45 5.63 13.74
C GLY A 69 2.44 6.29 14.67
N SER A 70 2.74 7.53 15.07
CA SER A 70 1.81 8.35 15.82
C SER A 70 0.63 8.79 14.93
N PRO A 71 -0.62 8.68 15.39
CA PRO A 71 -1.80 9.05 14.60
C PRO A 71 -1.94 10.56 14.40
N ASP A 72 -1.16 11.39 15.12
CA ASP A 72 -1.34 12.84 15.17
C ASP A 72 -0.61 13.60 14.05
N VAL A 73 0.28 12.92 13.31
CA VAL A 73 1.13 13.58 12.29
C VAL A 73 0.36 13.89 11.02
N ASP A 74 -0.59 13.08 10.70
CA ASP A 74 -1.54 13.29 9.61
C ASP A 74 -2.90 12.72 10.01
N PRO A 75 -3.87 13.56 10.42
CA PRO A 75 -5.21 13.09 10.77
C PRO A 75 -5.94 12.37 9.64
N GLY A 76 -5.52 12.59 8.39
CA GLY A 76 -6.02 11.90 7.21
C GLY A 76 -5.29 10.57 6.91
N HIS A 77 -4.10 10.37 7.50
CA HIS A 77 -3.26 9.19 7.27
C HIS A 77 -2.73 8.67 8.60
N MET A 78 -3.47 7.77 9.21
CA MET A 78 -2.97 6.99 10.36
C MET A 78 -1.73 6.13 10.01
N GLU A 79 -1.25 6.28 8.79
CA GLU A 79 -0.22 5.50 8.12
C GLU A 79 1.07 6.31 7.86
N ALA A 80 1.24 7.46 8.53
CA ALA A 80 2.41 8.32 8.31
C ALA A 80 3.77 7.62 8.51
N ALA A 81 3.80 6.53 9.28
CA ALA A 81 4.99 5.70 9.46
C ALA A 81 5.10 4.55 8.43
N GLY A 82 4.08 4.34 7.61
CA GLY A 82 3.95 3.13 6.79
C GLY A 82 3.35 1.96 7.55
N GLY A 83 3.57 0.76 7.05
CA GLY A 83 3.04 -0.47 7.61
C GLY A 83 3.50 -0.75 9.03
N ARG A 84 2.70 -1.54 9.74
CA ARG A 84 3.02 -1.97 11.11
C ARG A 84 4.21 -2.90 11.12
N ILE A 85 5.16 -2.63 12.01
CA ILE A 85 6.27 -3.54 12.29
C ILE A 85 5.83 -4.51 13.41
N GLY A 86 6.15 -5.81 13.24
CA GLY A 86 6.12 -6.81 14.28
C GLY A 86 7.51 -7.10 14.81
N LEU A 87 7.64 -7.38 16.11
CA LEU A 87 8.91 -7.80 16.71
C LEU A 87 8.70 -9.02 17.61
N LEU A 88 9.60 -10.01 17.49
CA LEU A 88 9.88 -10.97 18.55
C LEU A 88 11.20 -10.58 19.18
N VAL A 89 11.23 -10.47 20.52
CA VAL A 89 12.39 -9.96 21.26
C VAL A 89 12.78 -10.94 22.37
N GLY A 90 14.03 -11.39 22.35
CA GLY A 90 14.53 -12.27 23.41
C GLY A 90 16.05 -12.42 23.38
N PRO A 91 16.61 -13.38 24.16
CA PRO A 91 18.05 -13.58 24.26
C PRO A 91 18.71 -14.06 22.97
N ASP A 92 17.98 -14.72 22.07
CA ASP A 92 18.52 -15.18 20.79
C ASP A 92 18.68 -14.02 19.79
N GLY A 93 18.08 -12.85 20.06
CA GLY A 93 18.12 -11.65 19.22
C GLY A 93 16.74 -11.04 19.00
N VAL A 94 16.61 -10.30 17.92
CA VAL A 94 15.33 -9.72 17.47
C VAL A 94 14.98 -10.28 16.10
N LEU A 95 13.74 -10.75 15.94
CA LEU A 95 13.11 -10.97 14.64
C LEU A 95 12.16 -9.81 14.39
N MET A 96 12.23 -9.22 13.22
CA MET A 96 11.45 -8.08 12.79
C MET A 96 10.57 -8.48 11.60
N VAL A 97 9.34 -8.00 11.56
CA VAL A 97 8.40 -8.14 10.44
C VAL A 97 8.13 -6.75 9.90
N ASP A 98 8.41 -6.52 8.64
CA ASP A 98 8.38 -5.24 7.94
C ASP A 98 9.33 -4.17 8.51
N ALA A 99 9.59 -3.11 7.74
CA ALA A 99 10.63 -2.13 8.02
C ALA A 99 10.19 -0.67 7.88
N GLN A 100 8.92 -0.42 7.53
CA GLN A 100 8.35 0.90 7.28
C GLN A 100 9.08 1.66 6.16
N TYR A 101 8.83 2.96 6.07
CA TYR A 101 9.49 3.85 5.10
C TYR A 101 10.98 4.05 5.43
N ALA A 102 11.82 4.15 4.41
CA ALA A 102 13.27 4.31 4.55
C ALA A 102 13.72 5.44 5.51
N PRO A 103 13.10 6.65 5.53
CA PRO A 103 13.52 7.73 6.42
C PRO A 103 13.29 7.47 7.90
N LEU A 104 12.56 6.42 8.27
CA LEU A 104 12.23 6.10 9.66
C LEU A 104 13.20 5.12 10.33
N GLY A 105 14.19 4.60 9.60
CA GLY A 105 15.11 3.57 10.10
C GLY A 105 15.72 3.87 11.46
N ASP A 106 16.27 5.08 11.67
CA ASP A 106 16.84 5.49 12.98
C ASP A 106 15.80 5.50 14.11
N LYS A 107 14.58 5.96 13.83
CA LYS A 107 13.50 6.03 14.82
C LYS A 107 13.00 4.62 15.20
N VAL A 108 12.86 3.75 14.19
CA VAL A 108 12.49 2.34 14.40
C VAL A 108 13.59 1.64 15.19
N LEU A 109 14.86 1.80 14.82
CA LEU A 109 15.98 1.24 15.59
C LEU A 109 15.98 1.73 17.03
N ALA A 110 15.78 3.04 17.25
CA ALA A 110 15.72 3.60 18.60
C ALA A 110 14.58 3.00 19.44
N ALA A 111 13.42 2.72 18.82
CA ALA A 111 12.30 2.02 19.49
C ALA A 111 12.68 0.58 19.85
N ILE A 112 13.30 -0.17 18.93
CA ILE A 112 13.80 -1.53 19.16
C ILE A 112 14.83 -1.55 20.31
N ARG A 113 15.76 -0.58 20.32
CA ARG A 113 16.81 -0.51 21.35
C ARG A 113 16.30 -0.20 22.76
N LYS A 114 15.09 0.35 22.89
CA LYS A 114 14.42 0.45 24.19
C LYS A 114 13.96 -0.91 24.74
N LEU A 115 13.74 -1.89 23.86
CA LEU A 115 13.31 -3.24 24.21
C LEU A 115 14.50 -4.19 24.37
N SER A 116 15.51 -4.10 23.48
CA SER A 116 16.64 -5.01 23.45
C SER A 116 17.87 -4.39 22.81
N ALA A 117 19.05 -4.67 23.39
CA ALA A 117 20.34 -4.38 22.79
C ALA A 117 20.83 -5.50 21.85
N ALA A 118 20.13 -6.64 21.79
CA ALA A 118 20.50 -7.78 20.98
C ALA A 118 20.46 -7.46 19.47
N PRO A 119 21.21 -8.20 18.63
CA PRO A 119 21.20 -7.98 17.18
C PRO A 119 19.83 -8.29 16.58
N ILE A 120 19.45 -7.53 15.55
CA ILE A 120 18.32 -7.87 14.68
C ILE A 120 18.83 -8.97 13.74
N ARG A 121 18.32 -10.18 13.87
CA ARG A 121 18.79 -11.34 13.12
C ARG A 121 18.03 -11.58 11.84
N PHE A 122 16.71 -11.38 11.90
CA PHE A 122 15.82 -11.62 10.78
C PHE A 122 14.92 -10.40 10.56
N LEU A 123 14.67 -10.11 9.29
CA LEU A 123 13.66 -9.18 8.82
C LEU A 123 12.80 -9.94 7.81
N ILE A 124 11.50 -9.98 8.06
CA ILE A 124 10.53 -10.69 7.22
C ILE A 124 9.70 -9.64 6.50
N ASP A 125 9.71 -9.62 5.17
CA ASP A 125 8.82 -8.76 4.40
C ASP A 125 7.48 -9.46 4.21
N THR A 126 6.38 -8.79 4.57
CA THR A 126 5.04 -9.30 4.31
C THR A 126 4.66 -9.20 2.84
N HIS A 127 5.09 -8.15 2.16
CA HIS A 127 4.97 -7.89 0.72
C HIS A 127 5.95 -6.76 0.30
N GLU A 128 5.99 -6.37 -0.99
CA GLU A 128 7.03 -5.50 -1.57
C GLU A 128 6.82 -4.00 -1.38
N HIS A 129 5.66 -3.52 -0.94
CA HIS A 129 5.37 -2.09 -0.92
C HIS A 129 6.40 -1.28 -0.10
N PRO A 130 6.72 -0.04 -0.53
CA PRO A 130 7.80 0.76 0.08
C PRO A 130 7.57 1.13 1.54
N ASP A 131 6.34 1.18 1.99
CA ASP A 131 5.97 1.45 3.37
C ASP A 131 6.10 0.23 4.29
N HIS A 132 6.43 -0.93 3.73
CA HIS A 132 6.81 -2.16 4.43
C HIS A 132 8.29 -2.47 4.29
N THR A 133 8.86 -2.27 3.10
CA THR A 133 10.23 -2.68 2.76
C THR A 133 11.24 -1.53 2.67
N GLY A 134 10.79 -0.28 2.79
CA GLY A 134 11.65 0.90 2.61
C GLY A 134 12.87 0.91 3.53
N GLY A 135 12.73 0.41 4.76
CA GLY A 135 13.81 0.29 5.73
C GLY A 135 14.74 -0.90 5.54
N ASN A 136 14.48 -1.82 4.60
CA ASN A 136 15.27 -3.04 4.37
C ASN A 136 16.78 -2.78 4.28
N PRO A 137 17.27 -1.83 3.46
CA PRO A 137 18.71 -1.58 3.35
C PRO A 137 19.34 -1.12 4.66
N TYR A 138 18.59 -0.38 5.47
CA TYR A 138 19.03 0.10 6.76
C TYR A 138 19.30 -1.06 7.73
N PHE A 139 18.31 -1.96 7.87
CA PHE A 139 18.41 -3.09 8.80
C PHE A 139 19.33 -4.20 8.28
N ALA A 140 19.41 -4.43 6.99
CA ALA A 140 20.38 -5.36 6.38
C ALA A 140 21.84 -4.94 6.67
N LYS A 141 22.15 -3.64 6.60
CA LYS A 141 23.47 -3.10 6.97
C LYS A 141 23.80 -3.27 8.45
N LEU A 142 22.79 -3.44 9.30
CA LEU A 142 22.95 -3.79 10.71
C LEU A 142 23.06 -5.29 10.97
N GLY A 143 23.02 -6.10 9.91
CA GLY A 143 23.21 -7.56 9.95
C GLY A 143 21.93 -8.38 9.92
N ALA A 144 20.75 -7.78 9.73
CA ALA A 144 19.51 -8.51 9.56
C ALA A 144 19.51 -9.30 8.24
N LEU A 145 19.07 -10.57 8.30
CA LEU A 145 18.83 -11.39 7.12
C LEU A 145 17.39 -11.19 6.67
N ILE A 146 17.19 -10.68 5.47
CA ILE A 146 15.86 -10.45 4.91
C ILE A 146 15.33 -11.73 4.29
N LEU A 147 14.08 -12.10 4.66
CA LEU A 147 13.35 -13.24 4.11
C LEU A 147 12.01 -12.76 3.56
N ALA A 148 11.62 -13.22 2.39
CA ALA A 148 10.34 -12.91 1.78
C ALA A 148 9.85 -14.03 0.88
N ARG A 149 8.67 -13.85 0.31
CA ARG A 149 8.24 -14.70 -0.80
C ARG A 149 9.07 -14.48 -2.06
N GLU A 150 9.08 -15.48 -2.94
CA GLU A 150 9.76 -15.40 -4.24
C GLU A 150 9.17 -14.27 -5.10
N GLU A 151 7.86 -14.07 -5.05
CA GLU A 151 7.15 -13.03 -5.77
C GLU A 151 7.55 -11.63 -5.25
N THR A 152 7.58 -11.44 -3.93
CA THR A 152 8.11 -10.21 -3.30
C THR A 152 9.54 -9.91 -3.73
N TYR A 153 10.41 -10.94 -3.80
CA TYR A 153 11.77 -10.76 -4.32
C TYR A 153 11.77 -10.33 -5.78
N ALA A 154 10.95 -10.99 -6.63
CA ALA A 154 10.86 -10.67 -8.05
C ALA A 154 10.42 -9.21 -8.28
N ASP A 155 9.49 -8.69 -7.47
CA ASP A 155 9.07 -7.29 -7.53
C ASP A 155 10.14 -6.35 -6.98
N LEU A 156 10.76 -6.68 -5.86
CA LEU A 156 11.84 -5.86 -5.31
C LEU A 156 13.07 -5.77 -6.23
N VAL A 157 13.33 -6.76 -7.07
CA VAL A 157 14.41 -6.67 -8.09
C VAL A 157 14.08 -5.63 -9.16
N GLN A 158 12.82 -5.40 -9.45
CA GLN A 158 12.41 -4.38 -10.42
C GLN A 158 12.78 -2.98 -9.90
N VAL A 159 13.34 -2.17 -10.78
CA VAL A 159 13.56 -0.75 -10.51
C VAL A 159 12.44 0.04 -11.20
N PRO A 160 11.55 0.68 -10.44
CA PRO A 160 10.44 1.41 -11.04
C PRO A 160 10.91 2.52 -11.99
N PRO A 161 10.10 2.88 -12.98
CA PRO A 161 10.40 4.03 -13.85
C PRO A 161 10.64 5.32 -13.04
N PRO A 162 11.48 6.26 -13.54
CA PRO A 162 11.84 7.47 -12.79
C PRO A 162 10.65 8.31 -12.31
N ALA A 163 9.53 8.32 -13.05
CA ALA A 163 8.32 9.03 -12.63
C ALA A 163 7.68 8.40 -11.37
N VAL A 164 7.70 7.07 -11.26
CA VAL A 164 7.21 6.33 -10.08
C VAL A 164 8.17 6.55 -8.90
N GLN A 165 9.49 6.45 -9.14
CA GLN A 165 10.48 6.74 -8.10
C GLN A 165 10.33 8.16 -7.56
N ALA A 166 10.08 9.15 -8.42
CA ALA A 166 9.84 10.53 -8.01
C ALA A 166 8.55 10.69 -7.17
N ALA A 167 7.50 9.91 -7.47
CA ALA A 167 6.26 9.92 -6.72
C ALA A 167 6.41 9.27 -5.33
N ILE A 168 7.19 8.20 -5.23
CA ILE A 168 7.52 7.51 -3.96
C ILE A 168 8.53 8.34 -3.14
N GLY A 169 9.37 9.13 -3.81
CA GLY A 169 10.37 9.98 -3.17
C GLY A 169 11.38 9.19 -2.35
N SER A 170 11.64 9.64 -1.11
CA SER A 170 12.59 9.00 -0.19
C SER A 170 12.01 7.78 0.55
N ALA A 171 10.77 7.38 0.26
CA ALA A 171 10.11 6.27 0.96
C ALA A 171 10.83 4.93 0.75
N ALA A 172 11.51 4.75 -0.39
CA ALA A 172 12.28 3.57 -0.74
C ALA A 172 13.67 3.92 -1.28
N SER A 173 14.57 2.95 -1.27
CA SER A 173 15.92 3.04 -1.82
C SER A 173 16.12 1.98 -2.89
N PHE A 174 15.80 2.32 -4.14
CA PHE A 174 15.80 1.36 -5.26
C PHE A 174 17.19 0.94 -5.72
N ASP A 175 18.22 1.77 -5.49
CA ASP A 175 19.58 1.51 -5.98
C ASP A 175 20.43 0.69 -4.99
N ASP A 176 19.93 0.41 -3.79
CA ASP A 176 20.68 -0.30 -2.76
C ASP A 176 20.38 -1.81 -2.81
N PRO A 177 21.34 -2.66 -3.23
CA PRO A 177 21.12 -4.11 -3.31
C PRO A 177 20.85 -4.75 -1.95
N ALA A 178 21.22 -4.09 -0.84
CA ALA A 178 20.94 -4.57 0.50
C ALA A 178 19.43 -4.60 0.83
N ARG A 179 18.57 -4.03 -0.02
CA ARG A 179 17.10 -4.11 0.11
C ARG A 179 16.51 -5.48 -0.20
N LEU A 180 17.28 -6.34 -0.89
CA LEU A 180 16.76 -7.59 -1.42
C LEU A 180 16.81 -8.72 -0.39
N PRO A 181 15.76 -9.56 -0.33
CA PRO A 181 15.76 -10.79 0.44
C PRO A 181 16.94 -11.71 0.09
N VAL A 182 17.55 -12.30 1.10
CA VAL A 182 18.66 -13.27 0.94
C VAL A 182 18.17 -14.71 0.94
N ALA A 183 16.92 -14.94 1.33
CA ALA A 183 16.26 -16.24 1.26
C ALA A 183 14.76 -16.04 0.96
N THR A 184 14.24 -16.91 0.10
CA THR A 184 12.86 -16.87 -0.36
C THR A 184 12.12 -18.17 -0.14
N TYR A 185 10.79 -18.13 -0.14
CA TYR A 185 9.89 -19.28 -0.09
C TYR A 185 8.68 -19.03 -1.00
N GLY A 186 8.02 -20.08 -1.46
CA GLY A 186 6.95 -20.00 -2.43
C GLY A 186 5.57 -20.36 -1.89
N LEU A 187 4.54 -20.14 -2.69
CA LEU A 187 3.17 -20.53 -2.41
C LEU A 187 3.05 -22.04 -2.16
N GLY A 188 2.20 -22.41 -1.19
CA GLY A 188 2.02 -23.81 -0.79
C GLY A 188 3.11 -24.35 0.13
N SER A 189 4.06 -23.50 0.54
CA SER A 189 5.06 -23.80 1.55
C SER A 189 4.90 -22.93 2.79
N SER A 190 5.48 -23.37 3.93
CA SER A 190 5.70 -22.56 5.09
C SER A 190 7.13 -22.67 5.56
N LEU A 191 7.69 -21.57 6.04
CA LEU A 191 9.01 -21.52 6.65
C LEU A 191 8.89 -21.23 8.13
N LYS A 192 9.40 -22.13 8.98
CA LYS A 192 9.33 -21.94 10.45
C LYS A 192 10.67 -21.54 11.02
N ILE A 193 10.71 -20.39 11.67
CA ILE A 193 11.84 -19.91 12.45
C ILE A 193 11.56 -20.21 13.93
N ARG A 194 12.54 -20.83 14.60
CA ARG A 194 12.46 -21.13 16.04
C ARG A 194 13.48 -20.27 16.76
N MET A 195 13.00 -19.38 17.61
CA MET A 195 13.80 -18.35 18.24
C MET A 195 13.13 -17.89 19.52
N ASP A 196 13.87 -17.64 20.57
CA ASP A 196 13.37 -17.16 21.87
C ASP A 196 12.22 -17.98 22.47
N GLY A 197 12.25 -19.29 22.21
CA GLY A 197 11.19 -20.19 22.64
C GLY A 197 9.90 -20.12 21.82
N GLU A 198 9.81 -19.24 20.82
CA GLU A 198 8.67 -19.07 19.90
C GLU A 198 8.87 -19.90 18.62
N VAL A 199 7.78 -20.16 17.94
CA VAL A 199 7.76 -20.66 16.55
C VAL A 199 7.09 -19.60 15.69
N VAL A 200 7.88 -18.95 14.86
CA VAL A 200 7.39 -17.99 13.87
C VAL A 200 7.17 -18.70 12.56
N ASP A 201 5.92 -18.79 12.11
CA ASP A 201 5.52 -19.47 10.88
C ASP A 201 5.25 -18.43 9.80
N LEU A 202 6.01 -18.49 8.71
CA LEU A 202 5.86 -17.64 7.54
C LEU A 202 5.01 -18.39 6.53
N ILE A 203 3.78 -17.97 6.33
CA ILE A 203 2.77 -18.67 5.54
C ILE A 203 2.47 -17.86 4.30
N ALA A 204 2.85 -18.37 3.14
CA ALA A 204 2.51 -17.78 1.86
C ALA A 204 1.00 -17.87 1.62
N VAL A 205 0.37 -16.75 1.24
CA VAL A 205 -1.06 -16.70 0.91
C VAL A 205 -1.26 -16.57 -0.61
N PRO A 206 -2.45 -16.91 -1.15
CA PRO A 206 -2.76 -16.62 -2.54
C PRO A 206 -2.58 -15.14 -2.87
N ALA A 207 -2.40 -14.81 -4.15
CA ALA A 207 -2.31 -13.44 -4.63
C ALA A 207 -3.52 -12.62 -4.16
N SER A 208 -3.32 -11.76 -3.17
CA SER A 208 -4.37 -11.05 -2.44
C SER A 208 -4.21 -9.53 -2.55
N HIS A 209 -3.60 -8.85 -1.57
CA HIS A 209 -3.24 -7.45 -1.74
C HIS A 209 -2.18 -7.28 -2.83
N THR A 210 -1.17 -8.15 -2.81
CA THR A 210 -0.19 -8.39 -3.87
C THR A 210 -0.08 -9.91 -4.11
N ASP A 211 0.75 -10.35 -5.06
CA ASP A 211 1.03 -11.78 -5.22
C ASP A 211 2.11 -12.28 -4.26
N GLY A 212 2.80 -11.37 -3.59
CA GLY A 212 3.87 -11.62 -2.62
C GLY A 212 3.42 -11.74 -1.17
N ASP A 213 2.14 -11.65 -0.85
CA ASP A 213 1.63 -11.55 0.52
C ASP A 213 1.97 -12.75 1.42
N THR A 214 2.30 -12.46 2.67
CA THR A 214 2.66 -13.43 3.70
C THR A 214 1.95 -13.16 5.02
N ILE A 215 1.40 -14.21 5.63
CA ILE A 215 1.03 -14.20 7.05
C ILE A 215 2.25 -14.57 7.89
N VAL A 216 2.57 -13.78 8.91
CA VAL A 216 3.60 -14.12 9.90
C VAL A 216 2.91 -14.46 11.22
N ARG A 217 2.92 -15.74 11.59
CA ARG A 217 2.25 -16.26 12.78
C ARG A 217 3.24 -16.56 13.89
N PHE A 218 3.05 -15.93 15.04
CA PHE A 218 3.72 -16.25 16.31
C PHE A 218 2.86 -17.27 17.05
N GLU A 219 3.19 -18.57 16.93
CA GLU A 219 2.31 -19.66 17.32
C GLU A 219 1.97 -19.65 18.81
N LYS A 220 2.97 -19.45 19.69
CA LYS A 220 2.76 -19.49 21.15
C LYS A 220 2.22 -18.19 21.70
N ALA A 221 2.61 -17.07 21.13
CA ALA A 221 2.07 -15.77 21.51
C ALA A 221 0.63 -15.58 21.02
N ASN A 222 0.15 -16.44 20.11
CA ASN A 222 -1.15 -16.37 19.46
C ASN A 222 -1.42 -15.03 18.77
N VAL A 223 -0.43 -14.54 18.03
CA VAL A 223 -0.46 -13.29 17.26
C VAL A 223 -0.19 -13.61 15.80
N MET A 224 -0.92 -12.98 14.88
CA MET A 224 -0.70 -13.09 13.44
C MET A 224 -0.59 -11.69 12.82
N MET A 225 0.54 -11.42 12.15
CA MET A 225 0.66 -10.30 11.22
C MET A 225 0.04 -10.75 9.90
N ILE A 226 -0.93 -9.98 9.39
CA ILE A 226 -1.73 -10.36 8.22
C ILE A 226 -1.55 -9.42 7.03
N GLY A 227 -0.50 -8.59 7.03
CA GLY A 227 -0.22 -7.67 5.93
C GLY A 227 -1.42 -6.78 5.57
N ASP A 228 -1.54 -6.45 4.30
CA ASP A 228 -2.49 -5.46 3.81
C ASP A 228 -3.74 -6.04 3.14
N PHE A 229 -3.87 -7.36 3.05
CA PHE A 229 -5.08 -7.97 2.51
C PHE A 229 -6.32 -7.83 3.43
N TYR A 230 -6.10 -7.40 4.68
CA TYR A 230 -7.13 -6.89 5.58
C TYR A 230 -6.72 -5.50 6.07
N ARG A 231 -7.64 -4.55 5.98
CA ARG A 231 -7.46 -3.22 6.56
C ARG A 231 -8.78 -2.70 7.09
N ASN A 232 -8.75 -1.97 8.20
CA ASN A 232 -9.93 -1.36 8.80
C ASN A 232 -9.88 0.17 8.80
N TYR A 233 -9.12 0.72 7.87
CA TYR A 233 -9.12 2.12 7.48
C TYR A 233 -9.19 2.20 5.95
N GLY A 234 -10.28 2.74 5.42
CA GLY A 234 -10.65 2.62 4.02
C GLY A 234 -11.18 1.22 3.66
N TYR A 235 -11.61 1.07 2.41
CA TYR A 235 -12.02 -0.21 1.83
C TYR A 235 -10.81 -1.07 1.49
N PRO A 236 -11.01 -2.37 1.22
CA PRO A 236 -9.94 -3.23 0.72
C PRO A 236 -9.15 -2.56 -0.40
N PHE A 237 -7.88 -2.85 -0.45
CA PHE A 237 -7.00 -2.41 -1.52
C PHE A 237 -6.27 -3.62 -2.08
N VAL A 238 -6.37 -3.82 -3.36
CA VAL A 238 -5.54 -4.76 -4.11
C VAL A 238 -4.65 -3.99 -5.06
N ASP A 239 -3.44 -4.47 -5.30
CA ASP A 239 -2.55 -3.90 -6.30
C ASP A 239 -2.45 -4.82 -7.52
N PRO A 240 -3.26 -4.58 -8.58
CA PRO A 240 -3.22 -5.43 -9.77
C PRO A 240 -1.90 -5.34 -10.53
N SER A 241 -1.11 -4.29 -10.33
CA SER A 241 0.20 -4.14 -10.95
C SER A 241 1.24 -5.10 -10.37
N HIS A 242 1.02 -5.54 -9.12
CA HIS A 242 1.79 -6.56 -8.42
C HIS A 242 0.93 -7.82 -8.17
N GLY A 243 0.08 -8.18 -9.11
CA GLY A 243 -0.65 -9.43 -9.12
C GLY A 243 -1.79 -9.57 -8.12
N GLY A 244 -2.12 -8.54 -7.32
CA GLY A 244 -3.21 -8.57 -6.35
C GLY A 244 -4.58 -8.84 -6.95
N THR A 245 -5.45 -9.56 -6.22
CA THR A 245 -6.82 -9.92 -6.64
C THR A 245 -7.81 -9.92 -5.49
N ILE A 246 -9.06 -9.59 -5.78
CA ILE A 246 -10.16 -9.70 -4.81
C ILE A 246 -10.45 -11.16 -4.45
N GLU A 247 -10.38 -12.07 -5.43
CA GLU A 247 -10.52 -13.50 -5.18
C GLU A 247 -9.46 -13.99 -4.18
N GLY A 248 -8.21 -13.55 -4.34
CA GLY A 248 -7.13 -13.87 -3.42
C GLY A 248 -7.30 -13.28 -2.02
N VAL A 249 -7.82 -12.05 -1.92
CA VAL A 249 -8.20 -11.45 -0.62
C VAL A 249 -9.21 -12.32 0.10
N LEU A 250 -10.28 -12.77 -0.58
CA LEU A 250 -11.27 -13.68 0.01
C LEU A 250 -10.64 -15.00 0.48
N ALA A 251 -9.74 -15.58 -0.32
CA ALA A 251 -9.05 -16.82 0.03
C ALA A 251 -8.08 -16.62 1.22
N ALA A 252 -7.37 -15.47 1.29
CA ALA A 252 -6.50 -15.12 2.42
C ALA A 252 -7.30 -14.96 3.72
N LEU A 253 -8.48 -14.32 3.67
CA LEU A 253 -9.38 -14.19 4.82
C LEU A 253 -9.90 -15.56 5.29
N ASP A 254 -10.21 -16.46 4.37
CA ASP A 254 -10.62 -17.83 4.69
C ASP A 254 -9.47 -18.60 5.38
N LEU A 255 -8.23 -18.42 4.91
CA LEU A 255 -7.04 -19.01 5.53
C LEU A 255 -6.81 -18.47 6.94
N VAL A 256 -6.93 -17.15 7.16
CA VAL A 256 -6.86 -16.55 8.51
C VAL A 256 -7.88 -17.18 9.44
N THR A 257 -9.12 -17.34 8.97
CA THR A 257 -10.20 -17.96 9.77
C THR A 257 -9.90 -19.42 10.14
N GLN A 258 -9.18 -20.15 9.28
CA GLN A 258 -8.77 -21.54 9.57
C GLN A 258 -7.61 -21.62 10.55
N LEU A 259 -6.71 -20.64 10.55
CA LEU A 259 -5.49 -20.63 11.37
C LEU A 259 -5.67 -20.00 12.75
N ALA A 260 -6.63 -19.07 12.89
CA ALA A 260 -6.87 -18.30 14.09
C ALA A 260 -7.93 -18.96 14.99
N ASP A 261 -7.81 -18.73 16.29
CA ASP A 261 -8.88 -18.98 17.27
C ASP A 261 -9.49 -17.65 17.76
N ALA A 262 -10.48 -17.75 18.66
CA ALA A 262 -11.20 -16.57 19.17
C ALA A 262 -10.31 -15.58 19.95
N GLN A 263 -9.15 -16.00 20.44
CA GLN A 263 -8.19 -15.19 21.21
C GLN A 263 -7.02 -14.72 20.36
N THR A 264 -6.89 -15.19 19.10
CA THR A 264 -5.81 -14.79 18.21
C THR A 264 -5.89 -13.29 17.94
N GLN A 265 -4.81 -12.56 18.23
CA GLN A 265 -4.67 -11.18 17.81
C GLN A 265 -4.24 -11.12 16.33
N LEU A 266 -5.05 -10.50 15.50
CA LEU A 266 -4.74 -10.23 14.12
C LEU A 266 -4.24 -8.80 13.99
N LEU A 267 -3.06 -8.62 13.41
CA LEU A 267 -2.40 -7.35 13.22
C LEU A 267 -2.31 -7.05 11.72
N PRO A 268 -3.22 -6.25 11.16
CA PRO A 268 -3.10 -5.76 9.80
C PRO A 268 -1.87 -4.85 9.67
N GLY A 269 -1.34 -4.69 8.47
CA GLY A 269 -0.28 -3.72 8.19
C GLY A 269 -0.75 -2.30 8.49
N HIS A 270 -2.01 -1.99 8.21
CA HIS A 270 -2.62 -0.69 8.48
C HIS A 270 -3.89 -0.81 9.32
N GLY A 271 -4.11 0.21 10.17
CA GLY A 271 -5.30 0.29 11.02
C GLY A 271 -5.14 -0.35 12.39
N SER A 272 -6.24 -0.75 13.03
CA SER A 272 -6.26 -1.30 14.38
C SER A 272 -6.08 -2.81 14.39
N ALA A 273 -5.56 -3.36 15.50
CA ALA A 273 -5.60 -4.79 15.77
C ALA A 273 -7.06 -5.29 15.85
N VAL A 274 -7.29 -6.50 15.35
CA VAL A 274 -8.63 -7.13 15.30
C VAL A 274 -8.55 -8.58 15.74
N THR A 275 -9.69 -9.26 15.72
CA THR A 275 -9.85 -10.68 16.04
C THR A 275 -10.48 -11.41 14.86
N VAL A 276 -10.56 -12.74 14.94
CA VAL A 276 -11.24 -13.54 13.89
C VAL A 276 -12.72 -13.17 13.75
N ALA A 277 -13.36 -12.60 14.79
CA ALA A 277 -14.75 -12.15 14.72
C ALA A 277 -14.96 -10.99 13.72
N ASP A 278 -13.92 -10.21 13.45
CA ASP A 278 -13.97 -9.07 12.52
C ASP A 278 -13.83 -9.51 11.05
N ILE A 279 -13.32 -10.73 10.80
CA ILE A 279 -13.08 -11.25 9.46
C ILE A 279 -14.38 -11.55 8.71
N ALA A 280 -15.35 -12.20 9.36
CA ALA A 280 -16.58 -12.61 8.70
C ALA A 280 -17.40 -11.41 8.16
N PRO A 281 -17.66 -10.33 8.91
CA PRO A 281 -18.37 -9.17 8.37
C PRO A 281 -17.58 -8.43 7.27
N TYR A 282 -16.26 -8.36 7.38
CA TYR A 282 -15.40 -7.77 6.35
C TYR A 282 -15.49 -8.56 5.03
N ARG A 283 -15.37 -9.88 5.11
CA ARG A 283 -15.54 -10.78 3.96
C ARG A 283 -16.94 -10.68 3.34
N ALA A 284 -17.98 -10.63 4.17
CA ALA A 284 -19.36 -10.51 3.70
C ALA A 284 -19.60 -9.20 2.93
N MET A 285 -19.00 -8.10 3.37
CA MET A 285 -19.03 -6.82 2.67
C MET A 285 -18.39 -6.94 1.28
N ILE A 286 -17.20 -7.53 1.17
CA ILE A 286 -16.51 -7.72 -0.12
C ILE A 286 -17.40 -8.52 -1.08
N VAL A 287 -17.92 -9.67 -0.65
CA VAL A 287 -18.78 -10.55 -1.46
C VAL A 287 -20.05 -9.84 -1.91
N ALA A 288 -20.67 -9.03 -1.03
CA ALA A 288 -21.88 -8.29 -1.38
C ALA A 288 -21.61 -7.23 -2.46
N VAL A 289 -20.53 -6.44 -2.32
CA VAL A 289 -20.17 -5.42 -3.32
C VAL A 289 -19.75 -6.08 -4.63
N GLU A 290 -18.96 -7.15 -4.58
CA GLU A 290 -18.57 -7.93 -5.76
C GLU A 290 -19.79 -8.46 -6.53
N HIS A 291 -20.78 -9.00 -5.81
CA HIS A 291 -22.03 -9.49 -6.41
C HIS A 291 -22.75 -8.38 -7.19
N GLU A 292 -22.93 -7.21 -6.59
CA GLU A 292 -23.58 -6.07 -7.23
C GLU A 292 -22.82 -5.58 -8.47
N VAL A 293 -21.49 -5.48 -8.38
CA VAL A 293 -20.64 -5.11 -9.53
C VAL A 293 -20.81 -6.12 -10.66
N LYS A 294 -20.80 -7.43 -10.35
CA LYS A 294 -20.99 -8.51 -11.31
C LYS A 294 -22.34 -8.42 -12.03
N GLN A 295 -23.41 -8.12 -11.29
CA GLN A 295 -24.76 -7.92 -11.90
C GLN A 295 -24.76 -6.71 -12.84
N MET A 296 -24.16 -5.60 -12.43
CA MET A 296 -24.09 -4.40 -13.27
C MET A 296 -23.27 -4.62 -14.54
N ILE A 297 -22.17 -5.38 -14.45
CA ILE A 297 -21.38 -5.79 -15.64
C ILE A 297 -22.25 -6.65 -16.58
N ALA A 298 -23.00 -7.62 -16.05
CA ALA A 298 -23.90 -8.46 -16.83
C ALA A 298 -25.01 -7.65 -17.53
N ASP A 299 -25.44 -6.54 -16.92
CA ASP A 299 -26.40 -5.58 -17.49
C ASP A 299 -25.74 -4.59 -18.48
N GLY A 300 -24.45 -4.77 -18.80
CA GLY A 300 -23.72 -3.92 -19.76
C GLY A 300 -23.37 -2.53 -19.23
N LYS A 301 -23.32 -2.34 -17.91
CA LYS A 301 -22.97 -1.05 -17.30
C LYS A 301 -21.46 -0.79 -17.41
N SER A 302 -21.11 0.45 -17.78
CA SER A 302 -19.73 0.91 -17.76
C SER A 302 -19.24 1.15 -16.33
N LEU A 303 -17.91 1.16 -16.12
CA LEU A 303 -17.28 1.52 -14.84
C LEU A 303 -17.85 2.82 -14.24
N LYS A 304 -18.00 3.86 -15.08
CA LYS A 304 -18.58 5.13 -14.64
C LYS A 304 -19.99 4.97 -14.05
N GLN A 305 -20.82 4.10 -14.64
CA GLN A 305 -22.17 3.84 -14.14
C GLN A 305 -22.13 3.03 -12.84
N VAL A 306 -21.21 2.07 -12.73
CA VAL A 306 -21.01 1.27 -11.51
C VAL A 306 -20.55 2.16 -10.36
N LEU A 307 -19.54 3.01 -10.56
CA LEU A 307 -19.09 3.97 -9.54
C LEU A 307 -20.21 4.92 -9.10
N SER A 308 -21.01 5.41 -10.07
CA SER A 308 -22.15 6.30 -9.78
C SER A 308 -23.27 5.63 -8.97
N ALA A 309 -23.34 4.30 -8.95
CA ALA A 309 -24.32 3.56 -8.17
C ALA A 309 -24.02 3.53 -6.66
N ARG A 310 -22.80 3.88 -6.24
CA ARG A 310 -22.38 3.95 -4.84
C ARG A 310 -22.67 2.67 -4.06
N LEU A 311 -22.20 1.54 -4.60
CA LEU A 311 -22.50 0.20 -4.06
C LEU A 311 -21.97 -0.01 -2.63
N THR A 312 -21.04 0.81 -2.19
CA THR A 312 -20.49 0.81 -0.82
C THR A 312 -21.33 1.59 0.20
N ALA A 313 -22.32 2.38 -0.25
CA ALA A 313 -23.10 3.27 0.63
C ALA A 313 -23.68 2.60 1.90
N PRO A 314 -24.09 1.32 1.89
CA PRO A 314 -24.55 0.65 3.11
C PRO A 314 -23.47 0.48 4.19
N TYR A 315 -22.20 0.56 3.80
CA TYR A 315 -21.02 0.31 4.66
C TYR A 315 -20.23 1.58 4.99
N ASP A 316 -20.39 2.66 4.22
CA ASP A 316 -19.57 3.88 4.30
C ASP A 316 -19.52 4.46 5.72
N ALA A 317 -20.61 4.37 6.48
CA ALA A 317 -20.67 4.88 7.85
C ALA A 317 -19.87 4.05 8.87
N THR A 318 -19.57 2.80 8.54
CA THR A 318 -18.87 1.86 9.44
C THR A 318 -17.41 1.61 9.03
N VAL A 319 -17.01 2.09 7.85
CA VAL A 319 -15.64 2.00 7.35
C VAL A 319 -14.93 3.35 7.54
N PRO A 320 -14.06 3.52 8.54
CA PRO A 320 -13.30 4.76 8.71
C PRO A 320 -12.51 5.08 7.44
N GLY A 321 -12.55 6.33 6.99
CA GLY A 321 -11.84 6.73 5.77
C GLY A 321 -12.46 6.25 4.45
N ALA A 322 -13.67 5.69 4.46
CA ALA A 322 -14.38 5.20 3.27
C ALA A 322 -14.41 6.21 2.12
N LEU A 323 -14.74 7.46 2.44
CA LEU A 323 -14.90 8.55 1.47
C LEU A 323 -13.72 9.52 1.46
N THR A 324 -12.58 9.15 2.06
CA THR A 324 -11.36 9.97 2.01
C THR A 324 -10.88 10.06 0.56
N PRO A 325 -10.68 11.29 0.03
CA PRO A 325 -10.15 11.47 -1.30
C PRO A 325 -8.74 10.88 -1.44
N LEU A 326 -8.52 10.14 -2.51
CA LEU A 326 -7.21 9.60 -2.87
C LEU A 326 -6.46 10.57 -3.80
N PRO A 327 -5.12 10.54 -3.83
CA PRO A 327 -4.32 11.38 -4.71
C PRO A 327 -4.66 11.19 -6.19
N ALA A 328 -4.34 12.21 -7.01
CA ALA A 328 -4.29 12.14 -8.48
C ALA A 328 -5.56 11.65 -9.20
N GLY A 329 -6.75 11.92 -8.64
CA GLY A 329 -8.01 11.61 -9.32
C GLY A 329 -8.46 10.16 -9.23
N LEU A 330 -7.90 9.39 -8.30
CA LEU A 330 -8.31 8.01 -8.01
C LEU A 330 -9.67 7.93 -7.26
N GLY A 331 -10.37 9.06 -7.10
CA GLY A 331 -11.63 9.12 -6.37
C GLY A 331 -11.45 8.96 -4.86
N THR A 332 -12.30 8.20 -4.24
CA THR A 332 -12.26 7.83 -2.82
C THR A 332 -11.76 6.39 -2.64
N SER A 333 -11.52 5.97 -1.38
CA SER A 333 -11.24 4.57 -1.07
C SER A 333 -12.36 3.64 -1.55
N ALA A 334 -13.62 4.08 -1.46
CA ALA A 334 -14.77 3.35 -1.99
C ALA A 334 -14.75 3.24 -3.52
N ASP A 335 -14.43 4.34 -4.22
CA ASP A 335 -14.35 4.33 -5.70
C ASP A 335 -13.24 3.41 -6.20
N ARG A 336 -12.07 3.43 -5.52
CA ARG A 336 -10.95 2.55 -5.83
C ARG A 336 -11.36 1.09 -5.69
N PHE A 337 -11.89 0.70 -4.54
CA PHE A 337 -12.31 -0.68 -4.25
C PHE A 337 -13.31 -1.21 -5.29
N VAL A 338 -14.36 -0.43 -5.61
CA VAL A 338 -15.35 -0.81 -6.63
C VAL A 338 -14.70 -0.89 -8.02
N GLY A 339 -13.76 0.02 -8.32
CA GLY A 339 -13.00 0.03 -9.57
C GLY A 339 -12.11 -1.21 -9.74
N GLU A 340 -11.44 -1.64 -8.67
CA GLU A 340 -10.62 -2.86 -8.64
C GLU A 340 -11.45 -4.11 -8.90
N ILE A 341 -12.61 -4.25 -8.22
CA ILE A 341 -13.56 -5.35 -8.47
C ILE A 341 -14.04 -5.33 -9.93
N TYR A 342 -14.40 -4.15 -10.45
CA TYR A 342 -14.88 -4.03 -11.82
C TYR A 342 -13.79 -4.46 -12.82
N ALA A 343 -12.55 -4.02 -12.62
CA ALA A 343 -11.43 -4.34 -13.50
C ALA A 343 -11.15 -5.85 -13.52
N GLU A 344 -11.14 -6.49 -12.34
CA GLU A 344 -10.93 -7.94 -12.21
C GLU A 344 -12.03 -8.74 -12.92
N LEU A 345 -13.31 -8.42 -12.66
CA LEU A 345 -14.46 -9.14 -13.23
C LEU A 345 -14.65 -8.88 -14.73
N ALA A 346 -14.29 -7.70 -15.23
CA ALA A 346 -14.35 -7.36 -16.64
C ALA A 346 -13.15 -7.88 -17.45
N GLY A 347 -12.11 -8.41 -16.78
CA GLY A 347 -10.87 -8.85 -17.41
C GLY A 347 -10.06 -7.69 -18.03
N THR A 348 -10.23 -6.47 -17.55
CA THR A 348 -9.51 -5.27 -17.99
C THR A 348 -8.41 -4.97 -16.95
N LYS A 349 -7.19 -5.47 -17.23
CA LYS A 349 -5.99 -5.17 -16.43
C LYS A 349 -5.34 -3.89 -16.88
#